data_5e9c0c76aac4c3619b7769a38c7f5c8e
#
_entry.id   5e9c0c76aac4c3619b7769a38c7f5c8e
#
_cell.length_a   1.000
_cell.length_b   1.000
_cell.length_c   1.000
_cell.angle_alpha   90.00
_cell.angle_beta   90.00
_cell.angle_gamma   90.00
#
_symmetry.space_group_name_H-M   'P 1'
#
loop_
_entity.id
_entity.type
_entity.pdbx_description
1 polymer ?
#
loop_
_entity_poly.entity_id
_entity_poly.type
_entity_poly.pdbx_seq_one_letter_code
_entity_poly.pdbx_strand_id
1 'polypeptide(L)'
;MTRFTGTDTYIATEDLMMAVNAAITLERPLLIKGEPGTGKTMLAIEVARALGRPLVQWHVKSTSKAQQGLYEYDAVSRLRDSQLGDPRVQDIANYIKRGPLWEAFDSDTPAVVLIDEIDKADIEFPNDLLRELDRMEFFVYETQQLVKARHRPAIIITSNNEKELPDAFLRRCFFHYIRFPDRETMERIVEVHYPGLKKNLLRQALTAFFEIREVPGLKKKPSTSELLDWLKLLVAEDIPPEALHNPDSGKIVPPLHGALLKNEQDVHLFERLVFMSRRNS
;
A
#
# COMPACT_ATOMS: atom_id res chain seq x y z
N MET A 1 -5.74 -23.05 12.67
CA MET A 1 -5.65 -21.67 12.17
C MET A 1 -5.55 -21.70 10.66
N THR A 2 -6.42 -20.98 9.96
CA THR A 2 -6.32 -20.83 8.50
C THR A 2 -5.03 -20.08 8.17
N ARG A 3 -4.21 -20.63 7.26
CA ARG A 3 -2.96 -19.99 6.81
C ARG A 3 -3.20 -19.22 5.54
N PHE A 4 -2.51 -18.10 5.38
CA PHE A 4 -2.45 -17.38 4.12
C PHE A 4 -1.54 -18.13 3.13
N THR A 5 -2.09 -18.49 1.98
CA THR A 5 -1.40 -19.23 0.90
C THR A 5 -1.44 -18.49 -0.45
N GLY A 6 -1.73 -17.17 -0.40
CA GLY A 6 -2.01 -16.37 -1.59
C GLY A 6 -3.48 -16.44 -1.99
N THR A 7 -3.82 -15.79 -3.08
CA THR A 7 -5.15 -15.78 -3.70
C THR A 7 -5.03 -15.83 -5.22
N ASP A 8 -6.12 -16.08 -5.92
CA ASP A 8 -6.14 -16.11 -7.39
C ASP A 8 -5.89 -14.71 -8.00
N THR A 9 -6.06 -13.65 -7.21
CA THR A 9 -5.93 -12.25 -7.63
C THR A 9 -4.65 -11.57 -7.16
N TYR A 10 -3.83 -12.25 -6.33
CA TYR A 10 -2.60 -11.69 -5.78
C TYR A 10 -1.47 -12.73 -5.76
N ILE A 11 -0.44 -12.46 -6.52
CA ILE A 11 0.75 -13.32 -6.59
C ILE A 11 1.64 -13.04 -5.38
N ALA A 12 1.51 -13.89 -4.35
CA ALA A 12 2.37 -13.85 -3.17
C ALA A 12 3.58 -14.78 -3.36
N THR A 13 4.77 -14.28 -3.05
CA THR A 13 5.98 -15.13 -2.96
C THR A 13 5.93 -16.00 -1.70
N GLU A 14 6.66 -17.11 -1.69
CA GLU A 14 6.74 -17.99 -0.51
C GLU A 14 7.22 -17.25 0.74
N ASP A 15 8.22 -16.39 0.59
CA ASP A 15 8.76 -15.57 1.69
C ASP A 15 7.69 -14.63 2.26
N LEU A 16 6.87 -14.02 1.39
CA LEU A 16 5.79 -13.13 1.80
C LEU A 16 4.68 -13.91 2.54
N MET A 17 4.30 -15.08 2.03
CA MET A 17 3.34 -15.95 2.70
C MET A 17 3.84 -16.40 4.07
N MET A 18 5.12 -16.78 4.17
CA MET A 18 5.75 -17.11 5.45
C MET A 18 5.75 -15.92 6.41
N ALA A 19 6.07 -14.72 5.94
CA ALA A 19 6.09 -13.51 6.76
C ALA A 19 4.70 -13.18 7.32
N VAL A 20 3.65 -13.24 6.49
CA VAL A 20 2.26 -13.05 6.93
C VAL A 20 1.88 -14.05 8.02
N ASN A 21 2.13 -15.33 7.77
CA ASN A 21 1.77 -16.40 8.71
C ASN A 21 2.59 -16.32 10.02
N ALA A 22 3.87 -15.96 9.93
CA ALA A 22 4.72 -15.75 11.10
C ALA A 22 4.22 -14.58 11.96
N ALA A 23 3.90 -13.44 11.35
CA ALA A 23 3.37 -12.27 12.06
C ALA A 23 2.06 -12.61 12.80
N ILE A 24 1.14 -13.32 12.14
CA ILE A 24 -0.13 -13.77 12.75
C ILE A 24 0.14 -14.74 13.91
N THR A 25 1.07 -15.69 13.75
CA THR A 25 1.41 -16.68 14.78
C THR A 25 2.08 -16.06 16.00
N LEU A 26 2.95 -15.07 15.77
CA LEU A 26 3.65 -14.32 16.81
C LEU A 26 2.77 -13.23 17.45
N GLU A 27 1.57 -12.99 16.89
CA GLU A 27 0.69 -11.90 17.31
C GLU A 27 1.37 -10.52 17.26
N ARG A 28 2.23 -10.31 16.26
CA ARG A 28 2.96 -9.06 16.04
C ARG A 28 2.47 -8.34 14.80
N PRO A 29 2.50 -7.00 14.77
CA PRO A 29 2.26 -6.26 13.54
C PRO A 29 3.25 -6.68 12.45
N LEU A 30 2.75 -6.88 11.23
CA LEU A 30 3.56 -7.14 10.04
C LEU A 30 3.89 -5.80 9.37
N LEU A 31 5.14 -5.38 9.45
CA LEU A 31 5.63 -4.21 8.72
C LEU A 31 6.14 -4.61 7.35
N ILE A 32 5.45 -4.13 6.33
CA ILE A 32 5.80 -4.33 4.92
C ILE A 32 6.44 -3.06 4.37
N LYS A 33 7.71 -3.15 3.98
CA LYS A 33 8.38 -2.12 3.22
C LYS A 33 8.58 -2.54 1.76
N GLY A 34 8.71 -1.60 0.86
CA GLY A 34 8.99 -1.85 -0.56
C GLY A 34 8.75 -0.62 -1.41
N GLU A 35 9.18 -0.67 -2.67
CA GLU A 35 8.95 0.41 -3.63
C GLU A 35 7.45 0.70 -3.81
N PRO A 36 7.05 1.93 -4.17
CA PRO A 36 5.67 2.23 -4.55
C PRO A 36 5.18 1.29 -5.66
N GLY A 37 3.91 0.88 -5.56
CA GLY A 37 3.28 0.03 -6.57
C GLY A 37 3.70 -1.44 -6.56
N THR A 38 4.30 -1.94 -5.47
CA THR A 38 4.63 -3.38 -5.29
C THR A 38 3.49 -4.20 -4.66
N GLY A 39 2.29 -3.64 -4.56
CA GLY A 39 1.12 -4.38 -4.07
C GLY A 39 0.99 -4.47 -2.54
N LYS A 40 1.68 -3.61 -1.77
CA LYS A 40 1.63 -3.63 -0.29
C LYS A 40 0.22 -3.46 0.28
N THR A 41 -0.52 -2.48 -0.20
CA THR A 41 -1.92 -2.23 0.22
C THR A 41 -2.83 -3.41 -0.17
N MET A 42 -2.64 -3.96 -1.39
CA MET A 42 -3.39 -5.13 -1.86
C MET A 42 -3.15 -6.36 -1.00
N LEU A 43 -1.95 -6.55 -0.46
CA LEU A 43 -1.65 -7.66 0.44
C LEU A 43 -2.65 -7.73 1.60
N ALA A 44 -2.93 -6.62 2.28
CA ALA A 44 -3.85 -6.61 3.42
C ALA A 44 -5.27 -6.99 3.02
N ILE A 45 -5.74 -6.53 1.86
CA ILE A 45 -7.04 -6.88 1.29
C ILE A 45 -7.11 -8.38 1.03
N GLU A 46 -6.08 -8.94 0.41
CA GLU A 46 -6.05 -10.35 0.05
C GLU A 46 -5.86 -11.27 1.25
N VAL A 47 -5.10 -10.84 2.27
CA VAL A 47 -4.99 -11.54 3.56
C VAL A 47 -6.36 -11.58 4.25
N ALA A 48 -7.07 -10.46 4.30
CA ALA A 48 -8.40 -10.41 4.90
C ALA A 48 -9.37 -11.34 4.17
N ARG A 49 -9.37 -11.33 2.84
CA ARG A 49 -10.19 -12.20 1.99
C ARG A 49 -9.87 -13.68 2.21
N ALA A 50 -8.59 -14.06 2.16
CA ALA A 50 -8.15 -15.44 2.31
C ALA A 50 -8.44 -16.02 3.71
N LEU A 51 -8.40 -15.16 4.74
CA LEU A 51 -8.70 -15.58 6.11
C LEU A 51 -10.20 -15.48 6.46
N GLY A 52 -11.05 -14.93 5.56
CA GLY A 52 -12.46 -14.69 5.82
C GLY A 52 -12.70 -13.70 6.96
N ARG A 53 -11.85 -12.67 7.10
CA ARG A 53 -11.88 -11.70 8.19
C ARG A 53 -12.30 -10.31 7.69
N PRO A 54 -13.00 -9.51 8.50
CA PRO A 54 -13.28 -8.12 8.16
C PRO A 54 -11.96 -7.33 8.03
N LEU A 55 -11.91 -6.42 7.04
CA LEU A 55 -10.80 -5.52 6.82
C LEU A 55 -11.14 -4.12 7.33
N VAL A 56 -10.32 -3.60 8.20
CA VAL A 56 -10.36 -2.20 8.63
C VAL A 56 -9.14 -1.48 8.06
N GLN A 57 -9.36 -0.36 7.36
CA GLN A 57 -8.29 0.37 6.69
C GLN A 57 -8.10 1.75 7.30
N TRP A 58 -6.86 2.08 7.57
CA TRP A 58 -6.44 3.40 8.01
C TRP A 58 -5.34 3.95 7.10
N HIS A 59 -5.71 4.87 6.21
CA HIS A 59 -4.75 5.58 5.36
C HIS A 59 -4.15 6.75 6.13
N VAL A 60 -2.87 6.64 6.43
CA VAL A 60 -2.12 7.65 7.17
C VAL A 60 -1.77 8.83 6.24
N LYS A 61 -1.97 10.04 6.74
CA LYS A 61 -1.63 11.30 6.06
C LYS A 61 -0.57 12.04 6.86
N SER A 62 0.07 13.03 6.25
CA SER A 62 1.04 13.90 6.94
C SER A 62 0.45 14.65 8.15
N THR A 63 -0.86 14.84 8.18
CA THR A 63 -1.59 15.48 9.28
C THR A 63 -2.20 14.49 10.27
N SER A 64 -2.06 13.17 10.03
CA SER A 64 -2.62 12.15 10.91
C SER A 64 -1.94 12.14 12.26
N LYS A 65 -2.74 12.01 13.32
CA LYS A 65 -2.29 11.80 14.70
C LYS A 65 -2.66 10.40 15.14
N ALA A 66 -1.82 9.77 15.95
CA ALA A 66 -2.04 8.40 16.45
C ALA A 66 -3.39 8.25 17.16
N GLN A 67 -3.82 9.26 17.91
CA GLN A 67 -5.11 9.25 18.60
C GLN A 67 -6.30 9.11 17.66
N GLN A 68 -6.22 9.64 16.43
CA GLN A 68 -7.31 9.51 15.43
C GLN A 68 -7.57 8.05 15.02
N GLY A 69 -6.56 7.19 15.12
CA GLY A 69 -6.72 5.76 14.96
C GLY A 69 -7.53 5.10 16.06
N LEU A 70 -7.54 5.72 17.24
CA LEU A 70 -8.26 5.26 18.42
C LEU A 70 -9.67 5.88 18.46
N TYR A 71 -9.72 7.20 18.66
CA TYR A 71 -10.95 7.97 18.66
C TYR A 71 -10.69 9.48 18.54
N GLU A 72 -11.72 10.23 18.22
CA GLU A 72 -11.71 11.69 18.24
C GLU A 72 -12.88 12.20 19.11
N TYR A 73 -12.61 13.17 19.97
CA TYR A 73 -13.63 13.87 20.73
C TYR A 73 -14.01 15.18 20.05
N ASP A 74 -15.29 15.30 19.66
CA ASP A 74 -15.84 16.49 18.97
C ASP A 74 -16.32 17.52 19.99
N ALA A 75 -15.39 18.18 20.69
CA ALA A 75 -15.65 19.21 21.68
C ALA A 75 -16.38 20.43 21.08
N VAL A 76 -16.13 20.75 19.80
CA VAL A 76 -16.75 21.89 19.12
C VAL A 76 -18.24 21.66 18.92
N SER A 77 -18.64 20.48 18.41
CA SER A 77 -20.04 20.13 18.26
C SER A 77 -20.74 20.08 19.60
N ARG A 78 -20.11 19.53 20.64
CA ARG A 78 -20.67 19.51 21.99
C ARG A 78 -20.91 20.90 22.56
N LEU A 79 -19.95 21.82 22.38
CA LEU A 79 -20.10 23.20 22.84
C LEU A 79 -21.27 23.89 22.11
N ARG A 80 -21.35 23.77 20.79
CA ARG A 80 -22.43 24.31 19.99
C ARG A 80 -23.79 23.78 20.44
N ASP A 81 -23.91 22.47 20.59
CA ASP A 81 -25.15 21.80 20.98
C ASP A 81 -25.57 22.20 22.41
N SER A 82 -24.60 22.42 23.30
CA SER A 82 -24.84 22.97 24.64
C SER A 82 -25.45 24.38 24.60
N GLN A 83 -24.96 25.25 23.70
CA GLN A 83 -25.50 26.59 23.52
C GLN A 83 -26.92 26.60 22.94
N LEU A 84 -27.24 25.57 22.16
CA LEU A 84 -28.56 25.37 21.55
C LEU A 84 -29.55 24.64 22.49
N GLY A 85 -29.10 24.16 23.63
CA GLY A 85 -29.95 23.39 24.58
C GLY A 85 -30.27 21.98 24.07
N ASP A 86 -29.46 21.40 23.20
CA ASP A 86 -29.66 20.05 22.66
C ASP A 86 -29.48 18.99 23.76
N PRO A 87 -30.46 18.09 23.98
CA PRO A 87 -30.38 17.08 25.04
C PRO A 87 -29.23 16.07 24.87
N ARG A 88 -28.67 15.89 23.66
CA ARG A 88 -27.53 15.00 23.40
C ARG A 88 -26.29 15.36 24.22
N VAL A 89 -26.18 16.62 24.68
CA VAL A 89 -25.06 17.10 25.51
C VAL A 89 -24.92 16.36 26.83
N GLN A 90 -26.02 15.78 27.34
CA GLN A 90 -26.04 15.05 28.61
C GLN A 90 -25.15 13.79 28.57
N ASP A 91 -25.02 13.17 27.41
CA ASP A 91 -24.14 12.01 27.22
C ASP A 91 -22.93 12.37 26.33
N ILE A 92 -21.76 12.42 26.95
CA ILE A 92 -20.50 12.73 26.27
C ILE A 92 -20.14 11.73 25.16
N ALA A 93 -20.63 10.48 25.26
CA ALA A 93 -20.39 9.44 24.27
C ALA A 93 -20.93 9.81 22.88
N ASN A 94 -21.97 10.68 22.80
CA ASN A 94 -22.52 11.17 21.53
C ASN A 94 -21.51 12.01 20.70
N TYR A 95 -20.43 12.46 21.33
CA TYR A 95 -19.38 13.29 20.72
C TYR A 95 -18.06 12.55 20.58
N ILE A 96 -18.02 11.26 20.83
CA ILE A 96 -16.87 10.39 20.59
C ILE A 96 -17.02 9.74 19.24
N LYS A 97 -16.12 10.05 18.31
CA LYS A 97 -16.01 9.39 17.01
C LYS A 97 -14.98 8.26 17.11
N ARG A 98 -15.41 7.04 16.83
CA ARG A 98 -14.53 5.87 16.86
C ARG A 98 -13.54 5.91 15.70
N GLY A 99 -12.26 5.62 15.98
CA GLY A 99 -11.23 5.46 14.98
C GLY A 99 -11.12 4.01 14.48
N PRO A 100 -10.33 3.76 13.43
CA PRO A 100 -10.18 2.43 12.83
C PRO A 100 -9.72 1.33 13.81
N LEU A 101 -8.83 1.65 14.73
CA LEU A 101 -8.39 0.67 15.75
C LEU A 101 -9.51 0.32 16.73
N TRP A 102 -10.34 1.29 17.12
CA TRP A 102 -11.51 0.99 17.94
C TRP A 102 -12.47 0.05 17.22
N GLU A 103 -12.78 0.33 15.95
CA GLU A 103 -13.65 -0.53 15.14
C GLU A 103 -13.13 -1.97 15.08
N ALA A 104 -11.80 -2.12 14.87
CA ALA A 104 -11.17 -3.43 14.84
C ALA A 104 -11.19 -4.14 16.20
N PHE A 105 -11.05 -3.39 17.32
CA PHE A 105 -11.05 -3.96 18.67
C PHE A 105 -12.46 -4.37 19.11
N ASP A 106 -13.49 -3.66 18.64
CA ASP A 106 -14.89 -3.96 18.94
C ASP A 106 -15.52 -5.02 18.00
N SER A 107 -14.75 -5.49 17.01
CA SER A 107 -15.21 -6.49 16.03
C SER A 107 -15.56 -7.83 16.71
N ASP A 108 -16.67 -8.43 16.28
CA ASP A 108 -17.13 -9.74 16.77
C ASP A 108 -16.27 -10.92 16.28
N THR A 109 -15.41 -10.68 15.30
CA THR A 109 -14.47 -11.67 14.75
C THR A 109 -13.09 -11.03 14.61
N PRO A 110 -12.00 -11.84 14.63
CA PRO A 110 -10.65 -11.28 14.44
C PRO A 110 -10.53 -10.52 13.13
N ALA A 111 -10.33 -9.21 13.19
CA ALA A 111 -10.18 -8.35 12.01
C ALA A 111 -8.77 -8.40 11.44
N VAL A 112 -8.61 -7.97 10.19
CA VAL A 112 -7.33 -7.53 9.62
C VAL A 112 -7.35 -6.00 9.61
N VAL A 113 -6.32 -5.38 10.18
CA VAL A 113 -6.15 -3.92 10.17
C VAL A 113 -5.01 -3.56 9.23
N LEU A 114 -5.29 -2.69 8.29
CA LEU A 114 -4.28 -2.06 7.44
C LEU A 114 -3.98 -0.64 7.96
N ILE A 115 -2.75 -0.40 8.39
CA ILE A 115 -2.21 0.94 8.61
C ILE A 115 -1.34 1.27 7.41
N ASP A 116 -1.89 2.04 6.46
CA ASP A 116 -1.28 2.26 5.16
C ASP A 116 -0.42 3.52 5.14
N GLU A 117 0.81 3.41 4.63
CA GLU A 117 1.78 4.50 4.47
C GLU A 117 2.14 5.21 5.79
N ILE A 118 2.50 4.43 6.81
CA ILE A 118 2.82 4.94 8.16
C ILE A 118 3.92 6.01 8.17
N ASP A 119 4.83 5.94 7.22
CA ASP A 119 5.96 6.89 7.07
C ASP A 119 5.56 8.26 6.51
N LYS A 120 4.28 8.47 6.12
CA LYS A 120 3.77 9.80 5.77
C LYS A 120 3.57 10.70 6.98
N ALA A 121 3.21 10.15 8.13
CA ALA A 121 3.01 10.90 9.36
C ALA A 121 4.34 11.43 9.94
N ASP A 122 4.23 12.14 11.06
CA ASP A 122 5.41 12.58 11.81
C ASP A 122 6.15 11.39 12.41
N ILE A 123 7.44 11.58 12.70
CA ILE A 123 8.35 10.54 13.19
C ILE A 123 7.89 9.90 14.51
N GLU A 124 7.19 10.66 15.35
CA GLU A 124 6.67 10.17 16.63
C GLU A 124 5.39 9.34 16.49
N PHE A 125 4.66 9.48 15.39
CA PHE A 125 3.38 8.79 15.17
C PHE A 125 3.45 7.27 15.39
N PRO A 126 4.45 6.53 14.88
CA PRO A 126 4.56 5.10 15.16
C PRO A 126 4.79 4.79 16.63
N ASN A 127 5.58 5.62 17.32
CA ASN A 127 5.86 5.46 18.76
C ASN A 127 4.61 5.66 19.61
N ASP A 128 3.76 6.63 19.24
CA ASP A 128 2.51 6.93 19.93
C ASP A 128 1.48 5.79 19.86
N LEU A 129 1.65 4.85 18.90
CA LEU A 129 0.79 3.67 18.77
C LEU A 129 1.35 2.41 19.44
N LEU A 130 2.59 2.45 19.94
CA LEU A 130 3.28 1.24 20.41
C LEU A 130 2.52 0.49 21.50
N ARG A 131 2.02 1.24 22.50
CA ARG A 131 1.33 0.64 23.64
C ARG A 131 0.02 -0.01 23.22
N GLU A 132 -0.74 0.67 22.38
CA GLU A 132 -2.04 0.23 21.91
C GLU A 132 -1.93 -1.02 21.02
N LEU A 133 -0.89 -1.06 20.18
CA LEU A 133 -0.61 -2.21 19.32
C LEU A 133 -0.04 -3.41 20.10
N ASP A 134 0.71 -3.17 21.17
CA ASP A 134 1.24 -4.24 22.02
C ASP A 134 0.14 -4.86 22.89
N ARG A 135 -0.64 -3.99 23.58
CA ARG A 135 -1.62 -4.42 24.57
C ARG A 135 -2.99 -4.68 24.00
N MET A 136 -3.27 -4.20 22.78
CA MET A 136 -4.59 -4.23 22.15
C MET A 136 -5.67 -3.61 23.04
N GLU A 137 -5.32 -2.51 23.68
CA GLU A 137 -6.19 -1.73 24.55
C GLU A 137 -5.81 -0.26 24.55
N PHE A 138 -6.77 0.63 24.77
CA PHE A 138 -6.56 2.06 24.99
C PHE A 138 -7.63 2.63 25.90
N PHE A 139 -7.35 3.79 26.47
CA PHE A 139 -8.23 4.47 27.41
C PHE A 139 -8.90 5.69 26.77
N VAL A 140 -10.23 5.79 26.92
CA VAL A 140 -11.02 6.95 26.47
C VAL A 140 -11.21 7.88 27.65
N TYR A 141 -10.50 9.00 27.65
CA TYR A 141 -10.45 9.91 28.81
C TYR A 141 -11.78 10.58 29.13
N GLU A 142 -12.56 10.91 28.11
CA GLU A 142 -13.83 11.63 28.24
C GLU A 142 -14.92 10.77 28.89
N THR A 143 -14.94 9.46 28.55
CA THR A 143 -15.92 8.50 29.11
C THR A 143 -15.34 7.65 30.24
N GLN A 144 -14.05 7.80 30.57
CA GLN A 144 -13.33 6.98 31.56
C GLN A 144 -13.41 5.47 31.27
N GLN A 145 -13.46 5.11 29.98
CA GLN A 145 -13.63 3.73 29.52
C GLN A 145 -12.31 3.14 29.03
N LEU A 146 -11.98 1.93 29.49
CA LEU A 146 -10.92 1.12 28.90
C LEU A 146 -11.52 0.27 27.77
N VAL A 147 -11.06 0.50 26.55
CA VAL A 147 -11.43 -0.30 25.37
C VAL A 147 -10.36 -1.37 25.18
N LYS A 148 -10.79 -2.64 25.15
CA LYS A 148 -9.91 -3.80 24.87
C LYS A 148 -10.41 -4.52 23.64
N ALA A 149 -9.48 -5.04 22.84
CA ALA A 149 -9.82 -5.87 21.71
C ALA A 149 -10.53 -7.16 22.18
N ARG A 150 -11.73 -7.41 21.66
CA ARG A 150 -12.47 -8.65 21.88
C ARG A 150 -11.74 -9.84 21.28
N HIS A 151 -11.19 -9.62 20.09
CA HIS A 151 -10.36 -10.55 19.38
C HIS A 151 -9.11 -9.81 18.88
N ARG A 152 -7.93 -10.42 19.05
CA ARG A 152 -6.68 -9.81 18.59
C ARG A 152 -6.68 -9.69 17.06
N PRO A 153 -6.65 -8.48 16.49
CA PRO A 153 -6.58 -8.29 15.03
C PRO A 153 -5.20 -8.65 14.49
N ALA A 154 -5.15 -9.08 13.22
CA ALA A 154 -3.92 -9.15 12.47
C ALA A 154 -3.62 -7.75 11.91
N ILE A 155 -2.48 -7.15 12.29
CA ILE A 155 -2.14 -5.80 11.89
C ILE A 155 -1.08 -5.86 10.79
N ILE A 156 -1.37 -5.23 9.66
CA ILE A 156 -0.47 -5.05 8.51
C ILE A 156 -0.20 -3.57 8.36
N ILE A 157 1.07 -3.21 8.36
CA ILE A 157 1.55 -1.83 8.28
C ILE A 157 2.37 -1.70 7.02
N THR A 158 2.11 -0.69 6.19
CA THR A 158 2.89 -0.44 4.98
C THR A 158 3.75 0.81 5.10
N SER A 159 4.90 0.80 4.42
CA SER A 159 5.79 1.94 4.30
C SER A 159 6.43 1.95 2.90
N ASN A 160 6.51 3.12 2.29
CA ASN A 160 7.22 3.36 1.03
C ASN A 160 8.68 3.72 1.22
N ASN A 161 9.16 3.68 2.47
CA ASN A 161 10.52 4.05 2.84
C ASN A 161 10.85 5.53 2.58
N GLU A 162 9.84 6.41 2.67
CA GLU A 162 10.03 7.86 2.50
C GLU A 162 10.72 8.46 3.73
N LYS A 163 10.44 7.91 4.94
CA LYS A 163 11.08 8.28 6.20
C LYS A 163 11.50 7.03 6.97
N GLU A 164 12.54 7.17 7.78
CA GLU A 164 12.94 6.12 8.72
C GLU A 164 11.93 5.98 9.84
N LEU A 165 11.67 4.74 10.24
CA LEU A 165 10.79 4.44 11.37
C LEU A 165 11.63 4.23 12.62
N PRO A 166 11.13 4.61 13.82
CA PRO A 166 11.86 4.49 15.07
C PRO A 166 12.23 3.04 15.40
N ASP A 167 13.44 2.81 15.93
CA ASP A 167 13.92 1.47 16.30
C ASP A 167 13.01 0.77 17.30
N ALA A 168 12.43 1.52 18.25
CA ALA A 168 11.49 0.98 19.22
C ALA A 168 10.26 0.36 18.56
N PHE A 169 9.77 0.98 17.48
CA PHE A 169 8.66 0.48 16.68
C PHE A 169 9.08 -0.75 15.85
N LEU A 170 10.23 -0.67 15.17
CA LEU A 170 10.74 -1.77 14.33
C LEU A 170 10.90 -3.08 15.12
N ARG A 171 11.40 -3.02 16.36
CA ARG A 171 11.60 -4.20 17.24
C ARG A 171 10.29 -4.91 17.61
N ARG A 172 9.15 -4.23 17.53
CA ARG A 172 7.83 -4.81 17.84
C ARG A 172 7.13 -5.41 16.64
N CYS A 173 7.61 -5.08 15.44
CA CYS A 173 7.05 -5.57 14.20
C CYS A 173 7.76 -6.85 13.72
N PHE A 174 7.04 -7.70 13.00
CA PHE A 174 7.64 -8.65 12.08
C PHE A 174 7.90 -7.90 10.78
N PHE A 175 9.14 -7.88 10.31
CA PHE A 175 9.54 -7.09 9.15
C PHE A 175 9.64 -7.95 7.90
N HIS A 176 9.10 -7.45 6.77
CA HIS A 176 9.32 -8.02 5.46
C HIS A 176 9.49 -6.93 4.41
N TYR A 177 10.46 -7.11 3.51
CA TYR A 177 10.68 -6.20 2.38
C TYR A 177 10.21 -6.84 1.10
N ILE A 178 9.19 -6.25 0.46
CA ILE A 178 8.74 -6.68 -0.87
C ILE A 178 9.68 -6.10 -1.91
N ARG A 179 10.45 -6.96 -2.56
CA ARG A 179 11.26 -6.59 -3.71
C ARG A 179 10.37 -6.31 -4.90
N PHE A 180 10.85 -5.44 -5.78
CA PHE A 180 10.17 -5.25 -7.05
C PHE A 180 10.13 -6.59 -7.82
N PRO A 181 8.97 -6.98 -8.40
CA PRO A 181 8.84 -8.25 -9.09
C PRO A 181 9.87 -8.40 -10.22
N ASP A 182 10.49 -9.56 -10.31
CA ASP A 182 11.27 -9.93 -11.46
C ASP A 182 10.36 -10.19 -12.68
N ARG A 183 10.97 -10.45 -13.83
CA ARG A 183 10.23 -10.60 -15.09
C ARG A 183 9.23 -11.74 -15.03
N GLU A 184 9.61 -12.89 -14.48
CA GLU A 184 8.74 -14.07 -14.39
C GLU A 184 7.54 -13.80 -13.47
N THR A 185 7.78 -13.22 -12.30
CA THR A 185 6.73 -12.83 -11.38
C THR A 185 5.82 -11.78 -12.02
N MET A 186 6.40 -10.81 -12.77
CA MET A 186 5.62 -9.78 -13.45
C MET A 186 4.75 -10.35 -14.56
N GLU A 187 5.22 -11.34 -15.33
CA GLU A 187 4.40 -12.06 -16.32
C GLU A 187 3.17 -12.70 -15.66
N ARG A 188 3.36 -13.37 -14.52
CA ARG A 188 2.27 -13.96 -13.74
C ARG A 188 1.29 -12.91 -13.22
N ILE A 189 1.78 -11.77 -12.73
CA ILE A 189 0.94 -10.66 -12.29
C ILE A 189 0.08 -10.14 -13.44
N VAL A 190 0.68 -9.92 -14.61
CA VAL A 190 -0.06 -9.44 -15.79
C VAL A 190 -1.08 -10.46 -16.25
N GLU A 191 -0.77 -11.76 -16.22
CA GLU A 191 -1.69 -12.82 -16.61
C GLU A 191 -2.94 -12.87 -15.71
N VAL A 192 -2.77 -12.61 -14.42
CA VAL A 192 -3.89 -12.48 -13.46
C VAL A 192 -4.80 -11.29 -13.80
N HIS A 193 -4.21 -10.14 -14.15
CA HIS A 193 -4.98 -8.91 -14.43
C HIS A 193 -5.55 -8.86 -15.85
N TYR A 194 -4.87 -9.48 -16.82
CA TYR A 194 -5.24 -9.49 -18.24
C TYR A 194 -5.17 -10.90 -18.81
N PRO A 195 -6.09 -11.80 -18.38
CA PRO A 195 -6.13 -13.16 -18.91
C PRO A 195 -6.39 -13.14 -20.41
N GLY A 196 -5.52 -13.80 -21.17
CA GLY A 196 -5.63 -13.87 -22.63
C GLY A 196 -4.92 -12.74 -23.39
N LEU A 197 -4.11 -11.91 -22.75
CA LEU A 197 -3.24 -10.96 -23.45
C LEU A 197 -2.30 -11.69 -24.43
N LYS A 198 -2.17 -11.16 -25.66
CA LYS A 198 -1.30 -11.74 -26.69
C LYS A 198 0.14 -11.85 -26.17
N LYS A 199 0.70 -13.06 -26.16
CA LYS A 199 2.06 -13.34 -25.62
C LYS A 199 3.15 -12.48 -26.25
N ASN A 200 3.04 -12.15 -27.55
CA ASN A 200 4.02 -11.29 -28.20
C ASN A 200 3.97 -9.85 -27.66
N LEU A 201 2.76 -9.30 -27.47
CA LEU A 201 2.58 -7.96 -26.88
C LEU A 201 3.13 -7.92 -25.46
N LEU A 202 2.78 -8.91 -24.63
CA LEU A 202 3.28 -9.01 -23.26
C LEU A 202 4.81 -9.04 -23.21
N ARG A 203 5.43 -9.90 -24.01
CA ARG A 203 6.90 -10.04 -24.08
C ARG A 203 7.59 -8.72 -24.44
N GLN A 204 7.10 -8.04 -25.49
CA GLN A 204 7.68 -6.77 -25.94
C GLN A 204 7.45 -5.65 -24.92
N ALA A 205 6.25 -5.57 -24.35
CA ALA A 205 5.93 -4.58 -23.32
C ALA A 205 6.79 -4.75 -22.06
N LEU A 206 6.97 -5.99 -21.58
CA LEU A 206 7.85 -6.25 -20.43
C LEU A 206 9.31 -5.93 -20.75
N THR A 207 9.78 -6.23 -21.96
CA THR A 207 11.14 -5.86 -22.36
C THR A 207 11.34 -4.34 -22.28
N ALA A 208 10.47 -3.57 -22.92
CA ALA A 208 10.54 -2.11 -22.89
C ALA A 208 10.40 -1.55 -21.45
N PHE A 209 9.51 -2.12 -20.66
CA PHE A 209 9.29 -1.71 -19.28
C PHE A 209 10.52 -1.91 -18.39
N PHE A 210 11.16 -3.08 -18.44
CA PHE A 210 12.37 -3.34 -17.66
C PHE A 210 13.57 -2.54 -18.17
N GLU A 211 13.73 -2.37 -19.49
CA GLU A 211 14.75 -1.47 -20.06
C GLU A 211 14.59 -0.04 -19.53
N ILE A 212 13.36 0.47 -19.48
CA ILE A 212 13.06 1.79 -18.89
C ILE A 212 13.53 1.83 -17.43
N ARG A 213 13.18 0.83 -16.62
CA ARG A 213 13.54 0.79 -15.20
C ARG A 213 15.03 0.72 -14.93
N GLU A 214 15.81 0.18 -15.86
CA GLU A 214 17.27 0.06 -15.77
C GLU A 214 18.02 1.33 -16.19
N VAL A 215 17.34 2.31 -16.79
CA VAL A 215 17.96 3.57 -17.20
C VAL A 215 18.53 4.31 -15.98
N PRO A 216 19.85 4.59 -15.95
CA PRO A 216 20.46 5.32 -14.87
C PRO A 216 19.95 6.76 -14.81
N GLY A 217 19.72 7.24 -13.60
CA GLY A 217 19.31 8.63 -13.37
C GLY A 217 17.82 8.91 -13.46
N LEU A 218 16.96 7.89 -13.63
CA LEU A 218 15.53 8.06 -13.46
C LEU A 218 15.19 8.52 -12.03
N LYS A 219 14.41 9.59 -11.94
CA LYS A 219 13.89 10.08 -10.66
C LYS A 219 12.79 9.18 -10.12
N LYS A 220 11.96 8.67 -11.02
CA LYS A 220 10.87 7.76 -10.66
C LYS A 220 10.83 6.57 -11.61
N LYS A 221 11.23 5.41 -11.09
CA LYS A 221 11.08 4.15 -11.83
C LYS A 221 9.60 3.79 -11.94
N PRO A 222 9.10 3.39 -13.13
CA PRO A 222 7.72 2.98 -13.28
C PRO A 222 7.40 1.74 -12.43
N SER A 223 6.21 1.74 -11.83
CA SER A 223 5.72 0.71 -10.92
C SER A 223 4.90 -0.36 -11.65
N THR A 224 4.52 -1.42 -10.92
CA THR A 224 3.63 -2.47 -11.45
C THR A 224 2.27 -1.90 -11.88
N SER A 225 1.69 -0.97 -11.10
CA SER A 225 0.42 -0.33 -11.45
C SER A 225 0.51 0.45 -12.75
N GLU A 226 1.61 1.19 -12.95
CA GLU A 226 1.87 1.95 -14.18
C GLU A 226 2.08 1.04 -15.40
N LEU A 227 2.69 -0.14 -15.21
CA LEU A 227 2.76 -1.16 -16.26
C LEU A 227 1.37 -1.68 -16.64
N LEU A 228 0.53 -2.00 -15.65
CA LEU A 228 -0.82 -2.50 -15.91
C LEU A 228 -1.66 -1.45 -16.65
N ASP A 229 -1.60 -0.19 -16.24
CA ASP A 229 -2.27 0.91 -16.93
C ASP A 229 -1.77 1.07 -18.37
N TRP A 230 -0.45 0.99 -18.56
CA TRP A 230 0.15 1.08 -19.90
C TRP A 230 -0.30 -0.06 -20.80
N LEU A 231 -0.29 -1.30 -20.32
CA LEU A 231 -0.79 -2.47 -21.06
C LEU A 231 -2.26 -2.31 -21.46
N LYS A 232 -3.08 -1.80 -20.55
CA LYS A 232 -4.50 -1.50 -20.84
C LYS A 232 -4.65 -0.52 -21.99
N LEU A 233 -3.84 0.54 -22.00
CA LEU A 233 -3.84 1.53 -23.08
C LEU A 233 -3.32 0.96 -24.40
N LEU A 234 -2.25 0.15 -24.37
CA LEU A 234 -1.73 -0.50 -25.58
C LEU A 234 -2.77 -1.39 -26.25
N VAL A 235 -3.57 -2.11 -25.45
CA VAL A 235 -4.66 -2.95 -25.98
C VAL A 235 -5.82 -2.09 -26.50
N ALA A 236 -6.19 -1.03 -25.78
CA ALA A 236 -7.30 -0.17 -26.16
C ALA A 236 -7.04 0.60 -27.45
N GLU A 237 -5.80 0.98 -27.73
CA GLU A 237 -5.38 1.72 -28.92
C GLU A 237 -4.83 0.81 -30.03
N ASP A 238 -5.01 -0.52 -29.93
CA ASP A 238 -4.53 -1.53 -30.89
C ASP A 238 -3.06 -1.33 -31.30
N ILE A 239 -2.20 -0.94 -30.36
CA ILE A 239 -0.78 -0.71 -30.61
C ILE A 239 -0.09 -2.05 -30.92
N PRO A 240 0.53 -2.19 -32.12
CA PRO A 240 1.20 -3.43 -32.48
C PRO A 240 2.49 -3.64 -31.66
N PRO A 241 2.84 -4.89 -31.31
CA PRO A 241 4.04 -5.20 -30.53
C PRO A 241 5.33 -4.62 -31.14
N GLU A 242 5.43 -4.55 -32.44
CA GLU A 242 6.59 -4.05 -33.18
C GLU A 242 6.83 -2.55 -32.95
N ALA A 243 5.80 -1.81 -32.57
CA ALA A 243 5.91 -0.38 -32.25
C ALA A 243 6.56 -0.12 -30.88
N LEU A 244 6.65 -1.14 -30.01
CA LEU A 244 7.22 -1.00 -28.67
C LEU A 244 8.75 -1.05 -28.67
N HIS A 245 9.33 -1.78 -29.62
CA HIS A 245 10.75 -1.96 -29.75
C HIS A 245 11.13 -1.88 -31.24
N ASN A 246 11.27 -0.66 -31.74
CA ASN A 246 11.71 -0.46 -33.12
C ASN A 246 13.07 0.27 -33.12
N PRO A 247 14.20 -0.48 -33.23
CA PRO A 247 15.52 0.10 -33.27
C PRO A 247 15.72 1.05 -34.46
N ASP A 248 15.01 0.83 -35.58
CA ASP A 248 15.12 1.63 -36.80
C ASP A 248 14.31 2.94 -36.72
N SER A 249 13.29 3.02 -35.87
CA SER A 249 12.46 4.23 -35.77
C SER A 249 13.14 5.36 -34.99
N GLY A 250 14.26 5.07 -34.34
CA GLY A 250 14.98 6.03 -33.50
C GLY A 250 14.11 6.58 -32.33
N LYS A 251 13.01 5.93 -32.02
CA LYS A 251 12.15 6.26 -30.88
C LYS A 251 12.44 5.23 -29.78
N ILE A 252 13.25 5.62 -28.80
CA ILE A 252 13.46 4.81 -27.59
C ILE A 252 12.27 5.00 -26.62
N VAL A 253 11.53 6.09 -26.76
CA VAL A 253 10.35 6.35 -25.93
C VAL A 253 9.19 5.56 -26.50
N PRO A 254 8.66 4.57 -25.77
CA PRO A 254 7.55 3.77 -26.26
C PRO A 254 6.27 4.60 -26.41
N PRO A 255 5.32 4.18 -27.27
CA PRO A 255 4.03 4.83 -27.38
C PRO A 255 3.33 4.87 -26.01
N LEU A 256 2.57 5.93 -25.74
CA LEU A 256 1.82 6.12 -24.50
C LEU A 256 2.71 6.13 -23.23
N HIS A 257 3.98 6.52 -23.38
CA HIS A 257 4.97 6.57 -22.29
C HIS A 257 4.52 7.40 -21.08
N GLY A 258 3.60 8.35 -21.24
CA GLY A 258 3.01 9.08 -20.12
C GLY A 258 2.30 8.21 -19.08
N ALA A 259 1.98 6.95 -19.42
CA ALA A 259 1.53 5.96 -18.44
C ALA A 259 2.69 5.51 -17.53
N LEU A 260 3.91 5.40 -18.05
CA LEU A 260 5.10 4.90 -17.37
C LEU A 260 5.96 6.00 -16.73
N LEU A 261 6.17 7.11 -17.46
CA LEU A 261 7.01 8.22 -17.05
C LEU A 261 6.16 9.35 -16.48
N LYS A 262 6.25 9.58 -15.18
CA LYS A 262 5.44 10.57 -14.44
C LYS A 262 6.22 11.82 -14.06
N ASN A 263 7.44 11.97 -14.59
CA ASN A 263 8.30 13.11 -14.31
C ASN A 263 8.84 13.68 -15.63
N GLU A 264 8.71 14.98 -15.83
CA GLU A 264 9.18 15.67 -17.03
C GLU A 264 10.69 15.48 -17.27
N GLN A 265 11.50 15.45 -16.19
CA GLN A 265 12.95 15.25 -16.31
C GLN A 265 13.29 13.84 -16.79
N ASP A 266 12.46 12.85 -16.45
CA ASP A 266 12.63 11.47 -16.92
C ASP A 266 12.30 11.37 -18.42
N VAL A 267 11.27 12.08 -18.91
CA VAL A 267 10.95 12.16 -20.34
C VAL A 267 12.10 12.80 -21.10
N HIS A 268 12.64 13.92 -20.63
CA HIS A 268 13.80 14.60 -21.26
C HIS A 268 15.09 13.76 -21.20
N LEU A 269 15.27 12.93 -20.15
CA LEU A 269 16.38 12.00 -20.08
C LEU A 269 16.31 10.99 -21.22
N PHE A 270 15.14 10.40 -21.44
CA PHE A 270 14.91 9.47 -22.55
C PHE A 270 15.14 10.12 -23.91
N GLU A 271 14.60 11.29 -24.17
CA GLU A 271 14.79 12.03 -25.41
C GLU A 271 16.29 12.28 -25.71
N ARG A 272 17.06 12.64 -24.68
CA ARG A 272 18.53 12.83 -24.82
C ARG A 272 19.26 11.54 -25.13
N LEU A 273 18.91 10.42 -24.50
CA LEU A 273 19.51 9.11 -24.78
C LEU A 273 19.27 8.69 -26.23
N VAL A 274 18.04 8.93 -26.75
CA VAL A 274 17.71 8.73 -28.17
C VAL A 274 18.64 9.53 -29.09
N PHE A 275 18.82 10.81 -28.79
CA PHE A 275 19.67 11.69 -29.59
C PHE A 275 21.14 11.24 -29.59
N MET A 276 21.65 10.78 -28.44
CA MET A 276 23.04 10.31 -28.34
C MET A 276 23.26 8.99 -29.07
N SER A 277 22.33 8.04 -29.02
CA SER A 277 22.45 6.77 -29.74
C SER A 277 22.50 6.95 -31.26
N ARG A 278 21.74 7.93 -31.80
CA ARG A 278 21.77 8.29 -33.23
C ARG A 278 23.10 8.89 -33.74
N ARG A 279 23.87 9.52 -32.84
CA ARG A 279 25.19 10.12 -33.23
C ARG A 279 26.32 9.09 -33.22
N ASN A 280 26.11 7.93 -32.60
CA ASN A 280 27.11 6.87 -32.49
C ASN A 280 26.83 5.69 -33.45
N SER A 281 25.73 5.73 -34.20
CA SER A 281 25.40 4.84 -35.31
C SER A 281 25.71 5.49 -36.63
#